data_bb9a52ddeae4c3480d2400a7292ac2bb
#
_entry.id   bb9a52ddeae4c3480d2400a7292ac2bb
#
_cell.length_a   1.000
_cell.length_b   1.000
_cell.length_c   1.000
_cell.angle_alpha   90.00
_cell.angle_beta   90.00
_cell.angle_gamma   90.00
#
_symmetry.space_group_name_H-M   'P 1'
#
loop_
_entity.id
_entity.type
_entity.pdbx_description
1 polymer ?
#
loop_
_entity_poly.entity_id
_entity_poly.type
_entity_poly.pdbx_seq_one_letter_code
_entity_poly.pdbx_strand_id
1 'polypeptide(L)'
;MLKDCPILEESNVNLECRVTQVIKLGSHILFLAKVVACDVNESLLDENGKLCLDKARLIVYSHGEYLALGKKLGTFGYSVRKKKTRRK
;
A
#
# COMPACT_ATOMS: atom_id res chain seq x y z
N MET A 1 0.08 -10.96 -14.56
CA MET A 1 -0.70 -11.68 -13.55
C MET A 1 -0.22 -13.10 -13.41
N LEU A 2 -0.04 -13.56 -12.21
CA LEU A 2 0.41 -14.92 -11.97
C LEU A 2 -0.74 -15.90 -12.18
N LYS A 3 -0.45 -17.01 -12.84
CA LYS A 3 -1.46 -17.96 -13.21
C LYS A 3 -2.16 -18.64 -12.05
N ASP A 4 -1.38 -19.08 -11.09
CA ASP A 4 -1.91 -19.83 -9.97
C ASP A 4 -2.02 -19.04 -8.68
N CYS A 5 -2.02 -17.73 -8.79
CA CYS A 5 -2.08 -16.88 -7.63
C CYS A 5 -3.50 -16.38 -7.41
N PRO A 6 -4.18 -16.85 -6.35
CA PRO A 6 -5.54 -16.40 -6.10
C PRO A 6 -5.53 -14.96 -5.58
N ILE A 7 -6.60 -14.23 -5.84
CA ILE A 7 -6.76 -12.90 -5.28
C ILE A 7 -8.03 -12.91 -4.42
N LEU A 8 -8.05 -12.02 -3.45
CA LEU A 8 -9.19 -11.90 -2.56
C LEU A 8 -10.19 -10.93 -3.19
N GLU A 9 -11.32 -11.45 -3.62
CA GLU A 9 -12.31 -10.66 -4.33
C GLU A 9 -12.85 -9.50 -3.49
N GLU A 10 -12.94 -9.70 -2.21
CA GLU A 10 -13.46 -8.68 -1.29
C GLU A 10 -12.47 -7.55 -1.03
N SER A 11 -11.23 -7.72 -1.40
CA SER A 11 -10.22 -6.70 -1.19
C SER A 11 -10.16 -5.77 -2.39
N ASN A 12 -10.13 -4.48 -2.13
CA ASN A 12 -10.09 -3.49 -3.19
C ASN A 12 -8.71 -3.36 -3.85
N VAL A 13 -7.68 -3.82 -3.17
CA VAL A 13 -6.32 -3.79 -3.72
C VAL A 13 -5.67 -5.13 -3.42
N ASN A 14 -5.12 -5.77 -4.42
CA ASN A 14 -4.39 -7.02 -4.26
C ASN A 14 -3.02 -6.88 -4.90
N LEU A 15 -2.00 -7.31 -4.19
CA LEU A 15 -0.65 -7.34 -4.73
C LEU A 15 -0.28 -8.80 -4.97
N GLU A 16 0.07 -9.13 -6.22
CA GLU A 16 0.52 -10.46 -6.56
C GLU A 16 2.04 -10.46 -6.51
N CYS A 17 2.59 -11.31 -5.66
CA CYS A 17 4.03 -11.30 -5.39
C CYS A 17 4.65 -12.66 -5.61
N ARG A 18 5.94 -12.65 -6.00
CA ARG A 18 6.72 -13.87 -6.12
C ARG A 18 7.78 -13.84 -5.04
N VAL A 19 7.79 -14.85 -4.18
CA VAL A 19 8.78 -14.93 -3.11
C VAL A 19 10.16 -15.15 -3.71
N THR A 20 11.10 -14.28 -3.34
CA THR A 20 12.46 -14.36 -3.85
C THR A 20 13.44 -14.87 -2.81
N GLN A 21 13.10 -14.72 -1.53
CA GLN A 21 14.01 -15.13 -0.48
C GLN A 21 13.24 -15.44 0.80
N VAL A 22 13.66 -16.46 1.52
CA VAL A 22 13.06 -16.83 2.80
C VAL A 22 14.20 -16.83 3.82
N ILE A 23 14.02 -16.08 4.89
CA ILE A 23 15.04 -15.95 5.94
C ILE A 23 14.45 -16.38 7.26
N LYS A 24 15.12 -17.31 7.92
CA LYS A 24 14.66 -17.77 9.23
C LYS A 24 15.27 -16.91 10.33
N LEU A 25 14.41 -16.37 11.17
CA LEU A 25 14.82 -15.48 12.26
C LEU A 25 14.29 -16.00 13.60
N GLY A 26 14.90 -17.06 14.08
CA GLY A 26 14.46 -17.66 15.33
C GLY A 26 13.03 -18.18 15.22
N SER A 27 12.10 -17.61 15.97
CA SER A 27 10.71 -18.06 15.94
C SER A 27 9.91 -17.48 14.80
N HIS A 28 10.53 -16.61 14.00
CA HIS A 28 9.85 -15.95 12.87
C HIS A 28 10.54 -16.28 11.56
N ILE A 29 9.82 -16.16 10.49
CA ILE A 29 10.34 -16.33 9.14
C ILE A 29 10.03 -15.07 8.36
N LEU A 30 11.06 -14.50 7.72
CA LEU A 30 10.90 -13.33 6.89
C LEU A 30 10.87 -13.74 5.43
N PHE A 31 9.85 -13.31 4.71
CA PHE A 31 9.73 -13.55 3.28
C PHE A 31 9.99 -12.25 2.53
N LEU A 32 10.90 -12.29 1.58
CA LEU A 32 11.11 -11.18 0.67
C LEU A 32 10.46 -11.55 -0.64
N ALA A 33 9.68 -10.66 -1.19
CA ALA A 33 8.93 -10.96 -2.40
C ALA A 33 8.95 -9.77 -3.34
N LYS A 34 8.93 -10.08 -4.62
CA LYS A 34 8.86 -9.07 -5.67
C LYS A 34 7.41 -8.92 -6.07
N VAL A 35 6.92 -7.69 -6.11
CA VAL A 35 5.56 -7.43 -6.59
C VAL A 35 5.57 -7.57 -8.11
N VAL A 36 4.76 -8.46 -8.63
CA VAL A 36 4.70 -8.70 -10.08
C VAL A 36 3.42 -8.17 -10.70
N ALA A 37 2.39 -7.94 -9.90
CA ALA A 37 1.15 -7.36 -10.41
C ALA A 37 0.39 -6.70 -9.27
N CYS A 38 -0.39 -5.69 -9.61
CA CYS A 38 -1.22 -4.99 -8.64
C CYS A 38 -2.62 -4.89 -9.23
N ASP A 39 -3.59 -5.46 -8.52
CA ASP A 39 -4.98 -5.46 -8.96
C ASP A 39 -5.77 -4.51 -8.10
N VAL A 40 -6.42 -3.53 -8.70
CA VAL A 40 -7.19 -2.54 -7.95
C VAL A 40 -8.62 -2.46 -8.44
N ASN A 41 -9.52 -2.12 -7.53
CA ASN A 41 -10.92 -1.92 -7.86
C ASN A 41 -11.03 -0.58 -8.60
N GLU A 42 -11.74 -0.57 -9.70
CA GLU A 42 -11.91 0.63 -10.51
C GLU A 42 -12.51 1.79 -9.74
N SER A 43 -13.31 1.51 -8.72
CA SER A 43 -13.93 2.55 -7.92
C SER A 43 -12.92 3.42 -7.17
N LEU A 44 -11.67 2.96 -7.07
CA LEU A 44 -10.61 3.71 -6.42
C LEU A 44 -9.85 4.61 -7.37
N LEU A 45 -10.15 4.54 -8.64
CA LEU A 45 -9.49 5.37 -9.64
C LEU A 45 -10.31 6.62 -9.90
N ASP A 46 -9.63 7.76 -10.08
CA ASP A 46 -10.33 8.96 -10.44
C ASP A 46 -10.50 9.00 -11.96
N GLU A 47 -11.07 10.05 -12.49
CA GLU A 47 -11.34 10.15 -13.92
C GLU A 47 -10.08 10.20 -14.77
N ASN A 48 -8.95 10.47 -14.16
CA ASN A 48 -7.66 10.48 -14.85
C ASN A 48 -6.92 9.17 -14.69
N GLY A 49 -7.53 8.19 -14.05
CA GLY A 49 -6.90 6.91 -13.81
C GLY A 49 -5.97 6.87 -12.60
N LYS A 50 -5.98 7.92 -11.79
CA LYS A 50 -5.13 7.97 -10.61
C LYS A 50 -5.73 7.15 -9.49
N LEU A 51 -4.91 6.34 -8.83
CA LEU A 51 -5.35 5.53 -7.70
C LEU A 51 -5.52 6.39 -6.46
N CYS A 52 -6.73 6.39 -5.91
CA CYS A 52 -7.06 7.17 -4.73
C CYS A 52 -7.26 6.25 -3.53
N LEU A 53 -6.19 5.91 -2.87
CA LEU A 53 -6.26 4.98 -1.73
C LEU A 53 -7.00 5.56 -0.53
N ASP A 54 -7.15 6.86 -0.45
CA ASP A 54 -7.92 7.46 0.62
C ASP A 54 -9.40 7.08 0.56
N LYS A 55 -9.86 6.61 -0.59
CA LYS A 55 -11.24 6.13 -0.74
C LYS A 55 -11.40 4.68 -0.36
N ALA A 56 -10.32 3.97 -0.13
CA ALA A 56 -10.34 2.53 0.12
C ALA A 56 -10.65 2.18 1.57
N ARG A 57 -10.70 3.16 2.46
CA ARG A 57 -10.93 2.94 3.89
C ARG A 57 -9.93 1.96 4.47
N LEU A 58 -8.67 2.21 4.14
CA LEU A 58 -7.58 1.37 4.63
C LEU A 58 -7.46 1.51 6.15
N ILE A 59 -6.87 0.49 6.76
CA ILE A 59 -6.62 0.52 8.19
C ILE A 59 -5.13 0.38 8.43
N VAL A 60 -4.70 0.76 9.61
CA VAL A 60 -3.31 0.63 10.00
C VAL A 60 -3.23 -0.13 11.33
N TYR A 61 -2.23 -0.98 11.44
CA TYR A 61 -1.97 -1.68 12.69
C TYR A 61 -0.86 -0.93 13.41
N SER A 62 -1.15 -0.45 14.59
CA SER A 62 -0.16 0.30 15.35
C SER A 62 -0.26 -0.04 16.82
N HIS A 63 0.87 -0.48 17.37
CA HIS A 63 1.00 -0.72 18.80
C HIS A 63 -0.12 -1.58 19.38
N GLY A 64 -0.39 -2.70 18.70
CA GLY A 64 -1.39 -3.66 19.17
C GLY A 64 -2.82 -3.31 18.82
N GLU A 65 -3.05 -2.28 18.04
CA GLU A 65 -4.39 -1.84 17.69
C GLU A 65 -4.57 -1.60 16.22
N TYR A 66 -5.78 -1.77 15.73
CA TYR A 66 -6.13 -1.45 14.36
C TYR A 66 -6.85 -0.11 14.34
N LEU A 67 -6.37 0.79 13.50
CA LEU A 67 -6.91 2.15 13.45
C LEU A 67 -7.31 2.51 12.04
N ALA A 68 -8.36 3.32 11.92
CA ALA A 68 -8.75 3.85 10.63
C ALA A 68 -7.82 5.01 10.29
N LEU A 69 -7.64 5.27 9.00
CA LEU A 69 -6.84 6.41 8.58
C LEU A 69 -7.63 7.69 8.77
N GLY A 70 -6.92 8.74 9.11
CA GLY A 70 -7.53 10.05 9.26
C GLY A 70 -7.40 10.86 7.98
N LYS A 71 -7.42 12.17 8.11
CA LYS A 71 -7.40 13.03 6.95
C LYS A 71 -6.01 13.12 6.33
N LYS A 72 -5.99 13.43 5.06
CA LYS A 72 -4.74 13.55 4.32
C LYS A 72 -3.87 14.68 4.89
N LEU A 73 -2.61 14.39 5.10
CA LEU A 73 -1.68 15.38 5.64
C LEU A 73 -0.76 15.97 4.59
N GLY A 74 -0.60 15.30 3.45
CA GLY A 74 0.29 15.79 2.41
C GLY A 74 0.27 14.87 1.21
N THR A 75 1.08 15.18 0.23
CA THR A 75 1.17 14.39 -0.99
C THR A 75 2.60 13.91 -1.18
N PHE A 76 2.81 13.13 -2.23
CA PHE A 76 4.13 12.57 -2.52
C PHE A 76 5.19 13.67 -2.54
N GLY A 77 6.28 13.44 -1.84
CA GLY A 77 7.35 14.41 -1.77
C GLY A 77 7.17 15.53 -0.78
N TYR A 78 6.08 15.50 -0.02
CA TYR A 78 5.78 16.56 0.93
C TYR A 78 6.95 16.83 1.90
N SER A 79 7.52 15.79 2.45
CA SER A 79 8.56 15.95 3.47
C SER A 79 9.89 16.48 2.94
N VAL A 80 10.10 16.42 1.62
CA VAL A 80 11.34 16.90 1.04
C VAL A 80 11.13 18.14 0.15
N ARG A 81 9.90 18.67 0.16
CA ARG A 81 9.60 19.84 -0.63
C ARG A 81 10.28 21.07 -0.04
N LYS A 82 10.91 21.85 -0.88
CA LYS A 82 11.52 23.08 -0.41
C LYS A 82 10.46 24.05 0.04
N LYS A 83 10.77 24.73 1.12
CA LYS A 83 9.85 25.73 1.62
C LYS A 83 10.20 27.06 1.07
N LYS A 84 9.72 27.37 -0.07
CA LYS A 84 10.06 28.63 -0.66
C LYS A 84 9.61 29.80 0.10
N THR A 85 8.71 29.67 0.86
CA THR A 85 8.20 30.82 1.54
C THR A 85 8.54 30.94 2.96
N ARG A 86 9.22 30.18 3.43
CA ARG A 86 9.44 30.13 4.76
C ARG A 86 10.36 30.99 5.23
N ARG A 87 10.41 31.35 5.21
CA ARG A 87 11.10 31.83 5.52
C ARG A 87 11.07 32.61 6.27
N LYS A 88 11.01 32.37 6.47
CA LYS A 88 10.99 32.74 7.05
C LYS A 88 11.02 33.28 7.34
#